data_f63071e523a282ad10e7a0209bad613f
#
_entry.id   f63071e523a282ad10e7a0209bad613f
#
_cell.length_a   1.000
_cell.length_b   1.000
_cell.length_c   1.000
_cell.angle_alpha   90.00
_cell.angle_beta   90.00
_cell.angle_gamma   90.00
#
_symmetry.space_group_name_H-M   'P 1'
#
loop_
_entity.id
_entity.type
_entity.pdbx_description
1 polymer ?
#
loop_
_entity_poly.entity_id
_entity_poly.type
_entity_poly.pdbx_seq_one_letter_code
_entity_poly.pdbx_strand_id
1 'polypeptide(L)'
;HELMVGRDGLSVVVNKTNDWATCMTVPELRMLWEPGSEVSRWSDIRSDWPDHRINLYGPGTDSGTFDFFTQEIVGEIQASRSDFTMSEDDNVLVIGVNGDKGALGYFGYAYYVENMDKLNIVAIDGGDGCILPNPETILNGQYKPLSRPLFIYVSKDSLKRPEVQAFVEYYMSNASQLVSEI
;
A
#
# COMPACT_ATOMS: atom_id res chain seq x y z
N HIS A 1 23.06 1.42 14.27
CA HIS A 1 22.00 2.33 14.70
C HIS A 1 20.87 2.27 13.67
N GLU A 2 19.66 2.20 14.19
CA GLU A 2 18.42 2.31 13.43
C GLU A 2 17.88 3.74 13.60
N LEU A 3 17.63 4.42 12.50
CA LEU A 3 17.14 5.80 12.49
C LEU A 3 15.89 5.86 11.60
N MET A 4 14.76 6.22 12.18
CA MET A 4 13.52 6.41 11.43
C MET A 4 13.61 7.71 10.62
N VAL A 5 13.39 7.61 9.32
CA VAL A 5 13.48 8.73 8.37
C VAL A 5 12.13 9.19 7.83
N GLY A 6 11.11 8.34 7.93
CA GLY A 6 9.77 8.64 7.46
C GLY A 6 8.80 7.50 7.71
N ARG A 7 7.61 7.62 7.17
CA ARG A 7 6.62 6.55 7.08
C ARG A 7 6.12 6.44 5.64
N ASP A 8 5.95 5.21 5.21
CA ASP A 8 5.38 4.84 3.94
C ASP A 8 3.95 4.33 4.15
N GLY A 9 3.09 4.53 3.16
CA GLY A 9 1.73 4.02 3.16
C GLY A 9 1.40 3.33 1.84
N LEU A 10 0.63 2.25 1.90
CA LEU A 10 0.05 1.61 0.73
C LEU A 10 -1.38 2.08 0.53
N SER A 11 -1.74 2.33 -0.73
CA SER A 11 -3.10 2.61 -1.14
C SER A 11 -3.75 1.35 -1.69
N VAL A 12 -4.93 1.02 -1.21
CA VAL A 12 -5.87 0.14 -1.92
C VAL A 12 -6.79 1.03 -2.74
N VAL A 13 -6.89 0.76 -4.02
CA VAL A 13 -7.60 1.61 -4.98
C VAL A 13 -8.56 0.82 -5.83
N VAL A 14 -9.59 1.50 -6.30
CA VAL A 14 -10.59 0.97 -7.22
C VAL A 14 -10.81 1.94 -8.36
N ASN A 15 -11.47 1.45 -9.42
CA ASN A 15 -11.87 2.30 -10.54
C ASN A 15 -12.71 3.50 -10.06
N LYS A 16 -12.59 4.64 -10.74
CA LYS A 16 -13.31 5.87 -10.40
C LYS A 16 -14.83 5.73 -10.38
N THR A 17 -15.38 4.76 -11.11
CA THR A 17 -16.82 4.48 -11.13
C THR A 17 -17.29 3.51 -10.05
N ASN A 18 -16.37 2.94 -9.26
CA ASN A 18 -16.70 2.10 -8.12
C ASN A 18 -17.04 3.00 -6.93
N ASP A 19 -18.30 3.05 -6.56
CA ASP A 19 -18.86 3.86 -5.46
C ASP A 19 -19.31 3.01 -4.27
N TRP A 20 -19.15 1.68 -4.34
CA TRP A 20 -19.60 0.75 -3.29
C TRP A 20 -18.45 0.30 -2.37
N ALA A 21 -17.23 0.07 -2.89
CA ALA A 21 -16.11 -0.38 -2.09
C ALA A 21 -15.35 0.80 -1.47
N THR A 22 -16.03 1.59 -0.66
CA THR A 22 -15.45 2.78 -0.01
C THR A 22 -14.62 2.45 1.23
N CYS A 23 -14.83 1.27 1.82
CA CYS A 23 -14.09 0.75 2.96
C CYS A 23 -14.04 -0.78 2.91
N MET A 24 -12.86 -1.35 3.17
CA MET A 24 -12.67 -2.79 3.31
C MET A 24 -11.94 -3.12 4.61
N THR A 25 -12.34 -4.21 5.24
CA THR A 25 -11.66 -4.75 6.41
C THR A 25 -10.44 -5.57 6.00
N VAL A 26 -9.46 -5.72 6.91
CA VAL A 26 -8.32 -6.61 6.68
C VAL A 26 -8.73 -8.06 6.38
N PRO A 27 -9.73 -8.66 7.09
CA PRO A 27 -10.22 -9.99 6.71
C PRO A 27 -10.81 -10.08 5.29
N GLU A 28 -11.51 -9.06 4.80
CA GLU A 28 -12.02 -9.04 3.42
C GLU A 28 -10.90 -8.95 2.38
N LEU A 29 -9.89 -8.11 2.64
CA LEU A 29 -8.70 -8.06 1.79
C LEU A 29 -7.94 -9.39 1.81
N ARG A 30 -7.81 -10.02 2.99
CA ARG A 30 -7.18 -11.33 3.11
C ARG A 30 -7.93 -12.38 2.30
N MET A 31 -9.25 -12.50 2.48
CA MET A 31 -10.10 -13.43 1.74
C MET A 31 -9.95 -13.25 0.23
N LEU A 32 -9.76 -12.01 -0.23
CA LEU A 32 -9.59 -11.69 -1.64
C LEU A 32 -8.20 -12.07 -2.18
N TRP A 33 -7.14 -11.86 -1.39
CA TRP A 33 -5.76 -11.97 -1.85
C TRP A 33 -5.02 -13.24 -1.43
N GLU A 34 -5.54 -14.03 -0.48
CA GLU A 34 -4.86 -15.23 0.00
C GLU A 34 -4.71 -16.31 -1.10
N PRO A 35 -3.69 -17.18 -0.99
CA PRO A 35 -3.53 -18.31 -1.90
C PRO A 35 -4.77 -19.19 -1.93
N GLY A 36 -5.22 -19.54 -3.15
CA GLY A 36 -6.40 -20.38 -3.34
C GLY A 36 -7.74 -19.67 -3.14
N SER A 37 -7.75 -18.36 -3.01
CA SER A 37 -9.00 -17.57 -2.96
C SER A 37 -9.87 -17.85 -4.20
N GLU A 38 -11.14 -18.17 -3.96
CA GLU A 38 -12.17 -18.37 -4.99
C GLU A 38 -13.02 -17.10 -5.23
N VAL A 39 -12.75 -16.01 -4.48
CA VAL A 39 -13.43 -14.74 -4.64
C VAL A 39 -13.17 -14.19 -6.04
N SER A 40 -14.22 -13.98 -6.80
CA SER A 40 -14.16 -13.54 -8.19
C SER A 40 -15.09 -12.37 -8.50
N ARG A 41 -16.03 -12.09 -7.59
CA ARG A 41 -17.03 -11.04 -7.74
C ARG A 41 -17.10 -10.18 -6.50
N TRP A 42 -17.51 -8.94 -6.65
CA TRP A 42 -17.72 -8.01 -5.52
C TRP A 42 -18.80 -8.53 -4.56
N SER A 43 -19.84 -9.16 -5.08
CA SER A 43 -20.90 -9.83 -4.27
C SER A 43 -20.41 -11.03 -3.45
N ASP A 44 -19.28 -11.63 -3.79
CA ASP A 44 -18.66 -12.70 -2.99
C ASP A 44 -18.07 -12.14 -1.67
N ILE A 45 -17.69 -10.85 -1.66
CA ILE A 45 -17.16 -10.18 -0.47
C ILE A 45 -18.33 -9.71 0.42
N ARG A 46 -19.27 -8.96 -0.16
CA ARG A 46 -20.47 -8.51 0.51
C ARG A 46 -21.66 -8.70 -0.42
N SER A 47 -22.70 -9.36 0.05
CA SER A 47 -23.89 -9.72 -0.75
C SER A 47 -24.72 -8.52 -1.25
N ASP A 48 -24.53 -7.35 -0.65
CA ASP A 48 -25.13 -6.09 -1.05
C ASP A 48 -24.33 -5.31 -2.11
N TRP A 49 -23.11 -5.78 -2.43
CA TRP A 49 -22.28 -5.20 -3.48
C TRP A 49 -22.68 -5.76 -4.87
N PRO A 50 -22.37 -5.02 -5.94
CA PRO A 50 -22.74 -5.44 -7.30
C PRO A 50 -22.16 -6.81 -7.68
N ASP A 51 -22.93 -7.59 -8.44
CA ASP A 51 -22.46 -8.85 -9.04
C ASP A 51 -21.54 -8.59 -10.25
N HIS A 52 -20.46 -7.84 -10.01
CA HIS A 52 -19.41 -7.56 -10.98
C HIS A 52 -18.17 -8.40 -10.70
N ARG A 53 -17.52 -8.87 -11.76
CA ARG A 53 -16.23 -9.54 -11.65
C ARG A 53 -15.20 -8.59 -11.07
N ILE A 54 -14.36 -9.09 -10.17
CA ILE A 54 -13.19 -8.38 -9.67
C ILE A 54 -12.00 -8.76 -10.54
N ASN A 55 -11.27 -7.75 -11.00
CA ASN A 55 -9.96 -7.91 -11.64
C ASN A 55 -8.91 -7.26 -10.76
N LEU A 56 -7.89 -8.02 -10.40
CA LEU A 56 -6.90 -7.61 -9.41
C LEU A 56 -5.62 -7.11 -10.08
N TYR A 57 -5.06 -6.04 -9.52
CA TYR A 57 -3.84 -5.39 -9.99
C TYR A 57 -2.91 -5.16 -8.80
N GLY A 58 -1.65 -5.54 -8.92
CA GLY A 58 -0.70 -5.36 -7.83
C GLY A 58 0.75 -5.45 -8.28
N PRO A 59 1.69 -5.03 -7.42
CA PRO A 59 3.12 -5.16 -7.69
C PRO A 59 3.52 -6.61 -7.92
N GLY A 60 4.63 -6.81 -8.60
CA GLY A 60 5.23 -8.12 -8.80
C GLY A 60 6.00 -8.62 -7.58
N THR A 61 6.46 -9.86 -7.66
CA THR A 61 7.10 -10.57 -6.54
C THR A 61 8.47 -10.00 -6.13
N ASP A 62 9.08 -9.14 -6.94
CA ASP A 62 10.34 -8.47 -6.62
C ASP A 62 10.14 -7.15 -5.89
N SER A 63 8.87 -6.76 -5.65
CA SER A 63 8.50 -5.51 -5.00
C SER A 63 8.42 -5.63 -3.48
N GLY A 64 9.09 -4.72 -2.76
CA GLY A 64 8.91 -4.59 -1.31
C GLY A 64 7.50 -4.17 -0.89
N THR A 65 6.71 -3.60 -1.81
CA THR A 65 5.28 -3.32 -1.61
C THR A 65 4.47 -4.61 -1.59
N PHE A 66 4.78 -5.55 -2.48
CA PHE A 66 4.18 -6.89 -2.49
C PHE A 66 4.48 -7.65 -1.20
N ASP A 67 5.74 -7.68 -0.79
CA ASP A 67 6.16 -8.34 0.45
C ASP A 67 5.43 -7.77 1.67
N PHE A 68 5.36 -6.45 1.76
CA PHE A 68 4.70 -5.78 2.88
C PHE A 68 3.18 -6.03 2.87
N PHE A 69 2.52 -5.90 1.73
CA PHE A 69 1.08 -6.15 1.62
C PHE A 69 0.73 -7.59 2.00
N THR A 70 1.46 -8.58 1.47
CA THR A 70 1.20 -9.98 1.76
C THR A 70 1.46 -10.32 3.23
N GLN A 71 2.51 -9.77 3.83
CA GLN A 71 2.79 -9.93 5.25
C GLN A 71 1.65 -9.36 6.12
N GLU A 72 1.19 -8.16 5.84
CA GLU A 72 0.21 -7.47 6.70
C GLU A 72 -1.23 -7.95 6.48
N ILE A 73 -1.59 -8.29 5.26
CA ILE A 73 -2.96 -8.68 4.90
C ILE A 73 -3.14 -10.19 4.95
N VAL A 74 -2.24 -10.96 4.34
CA VAL A 74 -2.35 -12.42 4.28
C VAL A 74 -1.71 -13.08 5.50
N GLY A 75 -0.68 -12.46 6.06
CA GLY A 75 0.03 -12.93 7.26
C GLY A 75 1.32 -13.70 6.94
N GLU A 76 1.71 -13.79 5.67
CA GLU A 76 2.93 -14.46 5.23
C GLU A 76 3.49 -13.75 4.00
N ILE A 77 4.79 -13.42 4.02
CA ILE A 77 5.48 -12.74 2.92
C ILE A 77 5.35 -13.58 1.65
N GLN A 78 5.01 -12.92 0.55
CA GLN A 78 4.84 -13.50 -0.79
C GLN A 78 3.69 -14.52 -0.92
N ALA A 79 2.89 -14.72 0.10
CA ALA A 79 1.70 -15.54 0.01
C ALA A 79 0.56 -14.75 -0.66
N SER A 80 0.24 -15.08 -1.90
CA SER A 80 -0.84 -14.46 -2.66
C SER A 80 -1.42 -15.43 -3.68
N ARG A 81 -2.65 -15.16 -4.13
CA ARG A 81 -3.16 -15.77 -5.36
C ARG A 81 -2.29 -15.33 -6.55
N SER A 82 -2.28 -16.12 -7.62
CA SER A 82 -1.42 -15.88 -8.78
C SER A 82 -2.17 -15.37 -10.01
N ASP A 83 -3.49 -15.28 -9.97
CA ASP A 83 -4.37 -14.90 -11.07
C ASP A 83 -4.73 -13.41 -11.07
N PHE A 84 -3.78 -12.55 -10.75
CA PHE A 84 -3.89 -11.10 -10.84
C PHE A 84 -2.90 -10.51 -11.84
N THR A 85 -3.14 -9.30 -12.29
CA THR A 85 -2.23 -8.57 -13.18
C THR A 85 -1.09 -7.98 -12.34
N MET A 86 0.13 -8.47 -12.57
CA MET A 86 1.35 -8.01 -11.90
C MET A 86 2.11 -7.00 -12.75
N SER A 87 2.68 -5.97 -12.12
CA SER A 87 3.64 -5.07 -12.75
C SER A 87 4.57 -4.47 -11.70
N GLU A 88 5.85 -4.35 -12.02
CA GLU A 88 6.82 -3.59 -11.22
C GLU A 88 6.71 -2.06 -11.47
N ASP A 89 5.99 -1.66 -12.52
CA ASP A 89 5.71 -0.26 -12.83
C ASP A 89 4.30 0.10 -12.33
N ASP A 90 4.23 0.89 -11.26
CA ASP A 90 2.98 1.34 -10.65
C ASP A 90 2.11 2.15 -11.62
N ASN A 91 2.69 2.81 -12.63
CA ASN A 91 1.91 3.50 -13.66
C ASN A 91 1.08 2.52 -14.51
N VAL A 92 1.60 1.32 -14.75
CA VAL A 92 0.86 0.25 -15.43
C VAL A 92 -0.32 -0.20 -14.59
N LEU A 93 -0.14 -0.31 -13.28
CA LEU A 93 -1.21 -0.65 -12.33
C LEU A 93 -2.29 0.44 -12.30
N VAL A 94 -1.89 1.71 -12.24
CA VAL A 94 -2.81 2.87 -12.32
C VAL A 94 -3.64 2.84 -13.60
N ILE A 95 -3.00 2.61 -14.76
CA ILE A 95 -3.69 2.52 -16.04
C ILE A 95 -4.66 1.34 -16.06
N GLY A 96 -4.25 0.17 -15.52
CA GLY A 96 -5.09 -1.01 -15.44
C GLY A 96 -6.35 -0.77 -14.61
N VAL A 97 -6.20 -0.24 -13.39
CA VAL A 97 -7.33 0.05 -12.51
C VAL A 97 -8.24 1.13 -13.09
N ASN A 98 -7.69 2.18 -13.69
CA ASN A 98 -8.49 3.23 -14.31
C ASN A 98 -9.29 2.73 -15.53
N GLY A 99 -8.76 1.79 -16.29
CA GLY A 99 -9.40 1.24 -17.49
C GLY A 99 -10.45 0.17 -17.23
N ASP A 100 -10.52 -0.38 -16.02
CA ASP A 100 -11.35 -1.54 -15.68
C ASP A 100 -12.31 -1.23 -14.51
N LYS A 101 -13.61 -1.22 -14.82
CA LYS A 101 -14.66 -0.90 -13.83
C LYS A 101 -14.75 -1.88 -12.65
N GLY A 102 -14.33 -3.12 -12.85
CA GLY A 102 -14.28 -4.14 -11.82
C GLY A 102 -12.95 -4.20 -11.07
N ALA A 103 -12.00 -3.32 -11.38
CA ALA A 103 -10.66 -3.37 -10.83
C ALA A 103 -10.59 -3.03 -9.34
N LEU A 104 -9.73 -3.77 -8.65
CA LEU A 104 -9.13 -3.42 -7.37
C LEU A 104 -7.62 -3.60 -7.50
N GLY A 105 -6.86 -2.63 -7.02
CA GLY A 105 -5.41 -2.71 -7.01
C GLY A 105 -4.80 -2.14 -5.73
N TYR A 106 -3.50 -2.33 -5.55
CA TYR A 106 -2.74 -1.68 -4.48
C TYR A 106 -1.34 -1.31 -4.95
N PHE A 107 -0.84 -0.20 -4.43
CA PHE A 107 0.50 0.34 -4.70
C PHE A 107 0.83 1.46 -3.69
N GLY A 108 2.01 2.07 -3.79
CA GLY A 108 2.44 3.15 -2.91
C GLY A 108 1.50 4.36 -2.93
N TYR A 109 1.27 4.97 -1.76
CA TYR A 109 0.36 6.12 -1.62
C TYR A 109 0.75 7.31 -2.51
N ALA A 110 2.04 7.54 -2.75
CA ALA A 110 2.52 8.62 -3.62
C ALA A 110 1.92 8.52 -5.04
N TYR A 111 1.88 7.34 -5.62
CA TYR A 111 1.28 7.13 -6.95
C TYR A 111 -0.23 7.37 -6.97
N TYR A 112 -0.93 7.07 -5.86
CA TYR A 112 -2.34 7.45 -5.75
C TYR A 112 -2.51 8.97 -5.74
N VAL A 113 -1.69 9.70 -4.98
CA VAL A 113 -1.75 11.17 -4.90
C VAL A 113 -1.62 11.82 -6.27
N GLU A 114 -0.73 11.32 -7.11
CA GLU A 114 -0.55 11.80 -8.48
C GLU A 114 -1.72 11.45 -9.43
N ASN A 115 -2.59 10.52 -9.03
CA ASN A 115 -3.67 10.01 -9.87
C ASN A 115 -5.06 10.03 -9.19
N MET A 116 -5.28 10.89 -8.20
CA MET A 116 -6.54 11.02 -7.47
C MET A 116 -7.75 11.37 -8.37
N ASP A 117 -7.50 11.99 -9.50
CA ASP A 117 -8.51 12.30 -10.49
C ASP A 117 -9.03 11.06 -11.24
N LYS A 118 -8.24 9.98 -11.30
CA LYS A 118 -8.51 8.75 -12.08
C LYS A 118 -9.03 7.59 -11.22
N LEU A 119 -8.74 7.59 -9.93
CA LEU A 119 -8.97 6.46 -9.03
C LEU A 119 -9.77 6.87 -7.80
N ASN A 120 -10.49 5.94 -7.22
CA ASN A 120 -11.03 6.05 -5.87
C ASN A 120 -10.15 5.25 -4.91
N ILE A 121 -9.89 5.85 -3.73
CA ILE A 121 -9.15 5.18 -2.67
C ILE A 121 -10.12 4.49 -1.71
N VAL A 122 -9.72 3.33 -1.23
CA VAL A 122 -10.48 2.53 -0.28
C VAL A 122 -9.95 2.77 1.13
N ALA A 123 -10.82 3.12 2.06
CA ALA A 123 -10.47 3.15 3.48
C ALA A 123 -10.24 1.73 4.00
N ILE A 124 -9.31 1.57 4.93
CA ILE A 124 -9.00 0.27 5.52
C ILE A 124 -9.45 0.25 6.99
N ASP A 125 -10.20 -0.79 7.33
CA ASP A 125 -10.54 -1.09 8.71
C ASP A 125 -9.59 -2.16 9.27
N GLY A 126 -8.61 -1.71 10.02
CA GLY A 126 -7.66 -2.56 10.75
C GLY A 126 -8.11 -2.93 12.16
N GLY A 127 -9.38 -2.69 12.50
CA GLY A 127 -9.98 -2.93 13.82
C GLY A 127 -10.40 -1.66 14.56
N ASP A 128 -9.98 -0.49 14.10
CA ASP A 128 -10.31 0.82 14.69
C ASP A 128 -11.33 1.62 13.83
N GLY A 129 -12.00 0.94 12.88
CA GLY A 129 -12.90 1.54 11.90
C GLY A 129 -12.21 1.91 10.58
N CYS A 130 -12.98 2.45 9.66
CA CYS A 130 -12.52 2.80 8.31
C CYS A 130 -11.61 4.03 8.34
N ILE A 131 -10.33 3.85 8.12
CA ILE A 131 -9.33 4.92 8.06
C ILE A 131 -8.86 5.10 6.61
N LEU A 132 -9.00 6.32 6.10
CA LEU A 132 -8.45 6.70 4.79
C LEU A 132 -6.94 6.99 4.92
N PRO A 133 -6.11 6.51 3.99
CA PRO A 133 -4.73 6.95 3.93
C PRO A 133 -4.67 8.42 3.53
N ASN A 134 -3.94 9.19 4.30
CA ASN A 134 -3.54 10.55 4.02
C ASN A 134 -2.24 10.85 4.79
N PRO A 135 -1.53 11.95 4.52
CA PRO A 135 -0.27 12.24 5.20
C PRO A 135 -0.37 12.19 6.72
N GLU A 136 -1.46 12.67 7.31
CA GLU A 136 -1.65 12.68 8.76
C GLU A 136 -1.83 11.25 9.31
N THR A 137 -2.75 10.45 8.75
CA THR A 137 -3.06 9.09 9.23
C THR A 137 -1.92 8.11 9.00
N ILE A 138 -1.11 8.33 7.96
CA ILE A 138 0.11 7.56 7.69
C ILE A 138 1.19 7.95 8.71
N LEU A 139 1.47 9.25 8.89
CA LEU A 139 2.53 9.72 9.78
C LEU A 139 2.27 9.39 11.25
N ASN A 140 1.03 9.53 11.73
CA ASN A 140 0.67 9.22 13.11
C ASN A 140 0.42 7.73 13.37
N GLY A 141 0.45 6.88 12.31
CA GLY A 141 0.27 5.44 12.39
C GLY A 141 -1.17 4.99 12.68
N GLN A 142 -2.17 5.83 12.41
CA GLN A 142 -3.58 5.44 12.48
C GLN A 142 -3.98 4.56 11.29
N TYR A 143 -3.40 4.78 10.11
CA TYR A 143 -3.66 3.97 8.94
C TYR A 143 -2.98 2.59 9.05
N LYS A 144 -3.66 1.65 9.70
CA LYS A 144 -3.18 0.29 9.95
C LYS A 144 -3.98 -0.73 9.13
N PRO A 145 -3.31 -1.85 8.74
CA PRO A 145 -1.89 -2.16 8.92
C PRO A 145 -1.01 -1.63 7.79
N LEU A 146 -1.57 -0.92 6.80
CA LEU A 146 -0.91 -0.55 5.55
C LEU A 146 -0.05 0.73 5.63
N SER A 147 0.44 1.08 6.81
CA SER A 147 1.50 2.08 6.98
C SER A 147 2.67 1.52 7.78
N ARG A 148 3.89 1.81 7.34
CA ARG A 148 5.13 1.31 7.95
C ARG A 148 6.16 2.41 8.16
N PRO A 149 6.97 2.35 9.23
CA PRO A 149 8.12 3.23 9.37
C PRO A 149 9.21 2.84 8.38
N LEU A 150 9.90 3.85 7.85
CA LEU A 150 11.10 3.70 7.03
C LEU A 150 12.32 4.01 7.87
N PHE A 151 13.33 3.17 7.76
CA PHE A 151 14.57 3.27 8.54
C PHE A 151 15.79 3.30 7.64
N ILE A 152 16.80 4.05 8.09
CA ILE A 152 18.17 3.83 7.65
C ILE A 152 18.94 3.12 8.74
N TYR A 153 19.82 2.20 8.35
CA TYR A 153 20.67 1.44 9.25
C TYR A 153 22.10 1.85 9.06
N VAL A 154 22.72 2.36 10.12
CA VAL A 154 24.11 2.81 10.11
C VAL A 154 24.95 1.92 11.00
N SER A 155 26.05 1.35 10.47
CA SER A 155 27.00 0.57 11.27
C SER A 155 27.58 1.41 12.41
N LYS A 156 27.59 0.84 13.63
CA LYS A 156 28.18 1.51 14.82
C LYS A 156 29.64 1.84 14.63
N ASP A 157 30.38 1.01 13.90
CA ASP A 157 31.80 1.25 13.64
C ASP A 157 31.98 2.35 12.58
N SER A 158 31.13 2.40 11.57
CA SER A 158 31.16 3.46 10.58
C SER A 158 30.84 4.83 11.16
N LEU A 159 29.95 4.91 12.16
CA LEU A 159 29.63 6.17 12.86
C LEU A 159 30.81 6.78 13.63
N LYS A 160 31.88 6.02 13.88
CA LYS A 160 33.13 6.57 14.48
C LYS A 160 33.91 7.45 13.52
N ARG A 161 33.58 7.40 12.23
CA ARG A 161 34.22 8.17 11.17
C ARG A 161 33.51 9.54 11.05
N PRO A 162 34.22 10.66 11.15
CA PRO A 162 33.64 12.00 11.12
C PRO A 162 32.80 12.27 9.86
N GLU A 163 33.26 11.80 8.70
CA GLU A 163 32.54 11.98 7.43
C GLU A 163 31.20 11.23 7.39
N VAL A 164 31.11 10.04 8.00
CA VAL A 164 29.87 9.27 8.10
C VAL A 164 28.91 9.94 9.08
N GLN A 165 29.41 10.41 10.21
CA GLN A 165 28.63 11.13 11.20
C GLN A 165 28.03 12.41 10.57
N ALA A 166 28.84 13.23 9.91
CA ALA A 166 28.40 14.43 9.24
C ALA A 166 27.33 14.17 8.16
N PHE A 167 27.50 13.08 7.38
CA PHE A 167 26.50 12.67 6.39
C PHE A 167 25.16 12.29 7.05
N VAL A 168 25.20 11.46 8.10
CA VAL A 168 23.98 11.04 8.81
C VAL A 168 23.29 12.22 9.48
N GLU A 169 24.04 13.11 10.12
CA GLU A 169 23.50 14.34 10.73
C GLU A 169 22.84 15.25 9.69
N TYR A 170 23.49 15.44 8.53
CA TYR A 170 22.92 16.20 7.41
C TYR A 170 21.63 15.54 6.90
N TYR A 171 21.66 14.23 6.66
CA TYR A 171 20.49 13.46 6.20
C TYR A 171 19.31 13.60 7.16
N MET A 172 19.54 13.36 8.46
CA MET A 172 18.48 13.44 9.48
C MET A 172 17.94 14.86 9.65
N SER A 173 18.78 15.87 9.53
CA SER A 173 18.36 17.27 9.63
C SER A 173 17.49 17.74 8.46
N ASN A 174 17.61 17.09 7.30
CA ASN A 174 16.86 17.42 6.08
C ASN A 174 15.79 16.39 5.72
N ALA A 175 15.72 15.24 6.40
CA ALA A 175 14.82 14.14 6.07
C ALA A 175 13.36 14.58 6.03
N SER A 176 12.92 15.39 6.97
CA SER A 176 11.53 15.89 7.03
C SER A 176 11.13 16.69 5.79
N GLN A 177 12.04 17.52 5.28
CA GLN A 177 11.80 18.31 4.07
C GLN A 177 11.84 17.41 2.83
N LEU A 178 12.87 16.57 2.69
CA LEU A 178 13.08 15.73 1.53
C LEU A 178 11.96 14.68 1.36
N VAL A 179 11.48 14.09 2.46
CA VAL A 179 10.38 13.11 2.43
C VAL A 179 9.03 13.76 2.07
N SER A 180 8.85 15.05 2.33
CA SER A 180 7.62 15.76 1.96
C SER A 180 7.60 16.23 0.49
N GLU A 181 8.73 16.18 -0.20
CA GLU A 181 8.87 16.59 -1.60
C GLU A 181 8.72 15.42 -2.60
N ILE A 182 8.63 14.17 -2.06
CA ILE A 182 8.43 12.94 -2.82
C ILE A 182 6.98 12.47 -2.67
#